data_769390db1750d2bf3ac6b5176fa12bc4
#
_entry.id   769390db1750d2bf3ac6b5176fa12bc4
#
_cell.length_a   1.000
_cell.length_b   1.000
_cell.length_c   1.000
_cell.angle_alpha   90.00
_cell.angle_beta   90.00
_cell.angle_gamma   90.00
#
_symmetry.space_group_name_H-M   'P 1'
#
loop_
_entity.id
_entity.type
_entity.pdbx_description
1 polymer ?
#
loop_
_entity_poly.entity_id
_entity_poly.type
_entity_poly.pdbx_seq_one_letter_code
_entity_poly.pdbx_strand_id
1 'polypeptide(L)'
;MDAYFPGRYVSQDDLEQADGVSSGKYTIGLGQKEMAFVSDREDINSVMLSAVSRLLERYEIDPALVGRLEVGTESLVDKSKSSRTTLSEHGGCGAVAVLVGRDAPIRLVPGVRTSYAEDAYDFYKPSMSSEYPVVNGKDSQVCYMRALDSCYRGFKARSEAAEGQTAPSMLTDSVGSMLFHSPYNKLVQQSLRRLLFNDAVRAIEAGQPLPEALEPVREWAEACAGQDSAAALEASYTDRALDKALQAVDRSLSAHASLVAPGETVSQRVGNTYTGAMHANLLGLVCNRGANLRGSKAAAFSYGSGLIATMFGLDFAADATGPFTLERIQETADVFGALDARTRVPCEQFTSDMLLREAAYGRNSFTPVSPIEQVPPGAFYLESVDETWRRSYARRA
;
A
#
# COMPACT_ATOMS: atom_id res chain seq x y z
N MET A 1 -9.08 -2.12 -13.40
CA MET A 1 -8.39 -2.67 -12.21
C MET A 1 -9.26 -3.74 -11.57
N ASP A 2 -8.64 -4.74 -10.99
CA ASP A 2 -9.29 -5.77 -10.17
C ASP A 2 -8.30 -6.25 -9.09
N ALA A 3 -8.81 -6.93 -8.06
CA ALA A 3 -7.98 -7.47 -6.99
C ALA A 3 -8.39 -8.90 -6.62
N TYR A 4 -7.43 -9.64 -6.10
CA TYR A 4 -7.64 -10.91 -5.43
C TYR A 4 -7.23 -10.80 -3.97
N PHE A 5 -8.11 -11.24 -3.08
CA PHE A 5 -7.84 -11.39 -1.66
C PHE A 5 -8.09 -12.85 -1.26
N PRO A 6 -7.22 -13.44 -0.43
CA PRO A 6 -7.46 -14.78 0.13
C PRO A 6 -8.80 -14.88 0.83
N GLY A 7 -9.42 -16.04 0.80
CA GLY A 7 -10.75 -16.28 1.38
C GLY A 7 -10.80 -16.27 2.90
N ARG A 8 -9.66 -16.10 3.59
CA ARG A 8 -9.56 -16.18 5.03
C ARG A 8 -8.75 -15.03 5.62
N TYR A 9 -9.09 -14.70 6.87
CA TYR A 9 -8.36 -13.70 7.64
C TYR A 9 -8.37 -14.04 9.13
N VAL A 10 -7.38 -13.51 9.85
CA VAL A 10 -7.33 -13.47 11.31
C VAL A 10 -7.61 -12.05 11.79
N SER A 11 -8.37 -11.91 12.88
CA SER A 11 -8.64 -10.62 13.51
C SER A 11 -7.41 -10.12 14.27
N GLN A 12 -7.10 -8.84 14.19
CA GLN A 12 -6.00 -8.24 14.95
C GLN A 12 -6.28 -8.24 16.46
N ASP A 13 -7.54 -8.17 16.87
CA ASP A 13 -7.93 -8.33 18.29
C ASP A 13 -7.60 -9.74 18.81
N ASP A 14 -7.84 -10.78 17.99
CA ASP A 14 -7.53 -12.17 18.36
C ASP A 14 -6.01 -12.36 18.47
N LEU A 15 -5.26 -11.77 17.53
CA LEU A 15 -3.79 -11.84 17.54
C LEU A 15 -3.20 -11.14 18.75
N GLU A 16 -3.74 -9.97 19.18
CA GLU A 16 -3.30 -9.31 20.41
C GLU A 16 -3.43 -10.24 21.63
N GLN A 17 -4.52 -10.98 21.71
CA GLN A 17 -4.76 -11.93 22.79
C GLN A 17 -3.84 -13.15 22.70
N ALA A 18 -3.72 -13.75 21.53
CA ALA A 18 -2.89 -14.94 21.29
C ALA A 18 -1.40 -14.67 21.53
N ASP A 19 -0.91 -13.49 21.15
CA ASP A 19 0.48 -13.07 21.36
C ASP A 19 0.75 -12.56 22.78
N GLY A 20 -0.28 -12.45 23.64
CA GLY A 20 -0.14 -11.95 25.02
C GLY A 20 0.33 -10.50 25.10
N VAL A 21 0.03 -9.70 24.11
CA VAL A 21 0.40 -8.27 24.07
C VAL A 21 -0.70 -7.38 24.64
N SER A 22 -0.39 -6.12 24.91
CA SER A 22 -1.40 -5.17 25.42
C SER A 22 -2.52 -4.95 24.41
N SER A 23 -3.76 -4.92 24.88
CA SER A 23 -4.92 -4.56 24.06
C SER A 23 -4.71 -3.22 23.36
N GLY A 24 -5.03 -3.15 22.08
CA GLY A 24 -4.82 -1.99 21.24
C GLY A 24 -3.43 -1.90 20.60
N LYS A 25 -2.53 -2.86 20.84
CA LYS A 25 -1.19 -2.81 20.24
C LYS A 25 -1.22 -2.88 18.72
N TYR A 26 -2.05 -3.75 18.15
CA TYR A 26 -2.19 -3.91 16.70
C TYR A 26 -3.36 -3.10 16.16
N THR A 27 -4.50 -3.14 16.84
CA THR A 27 -5.71 -2.46 16.39
C THR A 27 -5.61 -0.94 16.44
N ILE A 28 -5.06 -0.37 17.51
CA ILE A 28 -4.87 1.08 17.68
C ILE A 28 -3.45 1.50 17.31
N GLY A 29 -2.44 0.77 17.82
CA GLY A 29 -1.03 1.09 17.63
C GLY A 29 -0.57 0.99 16.19
N LEU A 30 -1.08 0.01 15.43
CA LEU A 30 -0.82 -0.15 14.00
C LEU A 30 -2.00 0.32 13.12
N GLY A 31 -3.19 0.52 13.69
CA GLY A 31 -4.39 0.90 12.95
C GLY A 31 -4.92 -0.23 12.05
N GLN A 32 -4.65 -1.49 12.40
CA GLN A 32 -5.06 -2.67 11.64
C GLN A 32 -6.31 -3.32 12.23
N LYS A 33 -7.16 -3.92 11.40
CA LYS A 33 -8.37 -4.63 11.83
C LYS A 33 -8.27 -6.13 11.60
N GLU A 34 -7.80 -6.50 10.42
CA GLU A 34 -7.74 -7.88 9.93
C GLU A 34 -6.42 -8.11 9.20
N MET A 35 -6.01 -9.35 9.08
CA MET A 35 -4.86 -9.77 8.29
C MET A 35 -5.26 -10.95 7.40
N ALA A 36 -5.26 -10.74 6.08
CA ALA A 36 -5.50 -11.79 5.10
C ALA A 36 -4.27 -12.69 4.99
N PHE A 37 -4.47 -13.99 4.87
CA PHE A 37 -3.39 -14.96 4.72
C PHE A 37 -3.82 -16.12 3.83
N VAL A 38 -2.85 -16.86 3.33
CA VAL A 38 -3.04 -18.00 2.43
C VAL A 38 -2.61 -19.31 3.09
N SER A 39 -3.24 -20.43 2.68
CA SER A 39 -2.81 -21.77 3.05
C SER A 39 -1.66 -22.25 2.16
N ASP A 40 -1.27 -23.54 2.30
CA ASP A 40 -0.33 -24.21 1.40
C ASP A 40 -0.89 -24.42 -0.03
N ARG A 41 -2.20 -24.23 -0.22
CA ARG A 41 -2.90 -24.25 -1.52
C ARG A 41 -2.66 -23.02 -2.38
N GLU A 42 -2.18 -21.94 -1.80
CA GLU A 42 -2.01 -20.68 -2.52
C GLU A 42 -0.57 -20.18 -2.42
N ASP A 43 -0.01 -19.84 -3.52
CA ASP A 43 1.28 -19.17 -3.65
C ASP A 43 1.15 -17.93 -4.53
N ILE A 44 2.25 -17.21 -4.72
CA ILE A 44 2.24 -15.99 -5.52
C ILE A 44 1.71 -16.20 -6.93
N ASN A 45 2.00 -17.35 -7.56
CA ASN A 45 1.53 -17.63 -8.91
C ASN A 45 0.01 -17.81 -8.95
N SER A 46 -0.57 -18.58 -8.01
CA SER A 46 -2.02 -18.77 -7.94
C SER A 46 -2.76 -17.47 -7.63
N VAL A 47 -2.20 -16.65 -6.74
CA VAL A 47 -2.74 -15.34 -6.38
C VAL A 47 -2.72 -14.36 -7.57
N MET A 48 -1.60 -14.31 -8.32
CA MET A 48 -1.49 -13.50 -9.54
C MET A 48 -2.40 -14.00 -10.65
N LEU A 49 -2.43 -15.32 -10.90
CA LEU A 49 -3.33 -15.93 -11.91
C LEU A 49 -4.78 -15.58 -11.61
N SER A 50 -5.18 -15.64 -10.33
CA SER A 50 -6.54 -15.28 -9.89
C SER A 50 -6.86 -13.82 -10.18
N ALA A 51 -5.97 -12.89 -9.82
CA ALA A 51 -6.19 -11.46 -10.04
C ALA A 51 -6.23 -11.11 -11.53
N VAL A 52 -5.30 -11.64 -12.34
CA VAL A 52 -5.23 -11.33 -13.77
C VAL A 52 -6.40 -11.96 -14.54
N SER A 53 -6.71 -13.23 -14.27
CA SER A 53 -7.84 -13.91 -14.96
C SER A 53 -9.16 -13.21 -14.67
N ARG A 54 -9.42 -12.83 -13.41
CA ARG A 54 -10.61 -12.05 -13.04
C ARG A 54 -10.69 -10.72 -13.80
N LEU A 55 -9.57 -9.99 -13.89
CA LEU A 55 -9.54 -8.74 -14.66
C LEU A 55 -9.89 -8.96 -16.11
N LEU A 56 -9.26 -9.93 -16.77
CA LEU A 56 -9.50 -10.22 -18.19
C LEU A 56 -10.95 -10.68 -18.45
N GLU A 57 -11.47 -11.58 -17.63
CA GLU A 57 -12.85 -12.10 -17.73
C GLU A 57 -13.89 -11.00 -17.51
N ARG A 58 -13.73 -10.16 -16.47
CA ARG A 58 -14.69 -9.10 -16.15
C ARG A 58 -14.78 -8.00 -17.19
N TYR A 59 -13.68 -7.77 -17.91
CA TYR A 59 -13.64 -6.78 -18.99
C TYR A 59 -13.70 -7.42 -20.39
N GLU A 60 -13.94 -8.75 -20.48
CA GLU A 60 -14.04 -9.49 -21.74
C GLU A 60 -12.83 -9.29 -22.66
N ILE A 61 -11.62 -9.27 -22.05
CA ILE A 61 -10.37 -9.03 -22.78
C ILE A 61 -9.79 -10.38 -23.21
N ASP A 62 -9.57 -10.54 -24.53
CA ASP A 62 -8.85 -11.67 -25.08
C ASP A 62 -7.38 -11.60 -24.60
N PRO A 63 -6.86 -12.62 -23.89
CA PRO A 63 -5.46 -12.66 -23.46
C PRO A 63 -4.45 -12.50 -24.61
N ALA A 64 -4.81 -12.89 -25.84
CA ALA A 64 -3.95 -12.73 -27.02
C ALA A 64 -3.70 -11.25 -27.38
N LEU A 65 -4.54 -10.33 -26.92
CA LEU A 65 -4.38 -8.87 -27.10
C LEU A 65 -3.44 -8.25 -26.07
N VAL A 66 -3.03 -8.99 -25.04
CA VAL A 66 -2.10 -8.49 -24.01
C VAL A 66 -0.68 -8.58 -24.54
N GLY A 67 -0.12 -7.44 -24.94
CA GLY A 67 1.24 -7.38 -25.51
C GLY A 67 2.35 -7.52 -24.46
N ARG A 68 2.08 -7.22 -23.17
CA ARG A 68 3.06 -7.30 -22.09
C ARG A 68 2.36 -7.57 -20.76
N LEU A 69 2.91 -8.50 -20.00
CA LEU A 69 2.52 -8.76 -18.60
C LEU A 69 3.73 -8.50 -17.71
N GLU A 70 3.58 -7.60 -16.75
CA GLU A 70 4.58 -7.34 -15.72
C GLU A 70 4.02 -7.66 -14.33
N VAL A 71 4.86 -8.21 -13.49
CA VAL A 71 4.51 -8.55 -12.11
C VAL A 71 5.52 -7.93 -11.17
N GLY A 72 5.04 -7.05 -10.28
CA GLY A 72 5.80 -6.50 -9.18
C GLY A 72 5.47 -7.24 -7.91
N THR A 73 6.47 -7.83 -7.24
CA THR A 73 6.26 -8.57 -5.99
C THR A 73 7.58 -8.80 -5.27
N GLU A 74 7.54 -8.87 -3.94
CA GLU A 74 8.70 -9.22 -3.12
C GLU A 74 8.86 -10.73 -2.90
N SER A 75 8.08 -11.54 -3.58
CA SER A 75 7.84 -12.93 -3.26
C SER A 75 8.12 -13.84 -4.45
N LEU A 76 9.34 -14.42 -4.58
CA LEU A 76 9.72 -15.29 -5.69
C LEU A 76 9.63 -16.76 -5.34
N VAL A 77 8.86 -17.55 -6.10
CA VAL A 77 8.90 -19.02 -6.05
C VAL A 77 10.01 -19.57 -6.95
N ASP A 78 10.22 -18.95 -8.10
CA ASP A 78 11.28 -19.26 -9.05
C ASP A 78 11.99 -17.97 -9.47
N LYS A 79 13.27 -17.84 -9.11
CA LYS A 79 14.07 -16.64 -9.39
C LYS A 79 14.35 -16.42 -10.89
N SER A 80 14.16 -17.46 -11.71
CA SER A 80 14.37 -17.37 -13.14
C SER A 80 13.09 -17.00 -13.90
N LYS A 81 11.90 -17.18 -13.30
CA LYS A 81 10.61 -17.06 -13.99
C LYS A 81 9.56 -16.24 -13.26
N SER A 82 9.64 -16.03 -11.97
CA SER A 82 8.70 -15.21 -11.21
C SER A 82 9.03 -15.09 -9.71
N SER A 83 8.25 -14.50 -8.99
CA SER A 83 8.26 -13.67 -7.80
C SER A 83 7.92 -14.36 -6.46
N ARG A 84 8.33 -13.84 -5.32
CA ARG A 84 8.17 -14.37 -3.94
C ARG A 84 7.14 -13.64 -3.09
N THR A 85 6.53 -14.29 -2.07
CA THR A 85 5.80 -13.70 -0.93
C THR A 85 6.65 -13.71 0.35
N THR A 86 6.69 -12.60 1.06
CA THR A 86 7.16 -12.54 2.43
C THR A 86 5.94 -12.44 3.34
N LEU A 87 5.84 -13.33 4.31
CA LEU A 87 4.89 -13.22 5.42
C LEU A 87 5.68 -12.75 6.63
N SER A 88 5.29 -11.64 7.21
CA SER A 88 5.71 -11.20 8.54
C SER A 88 4.48 -11.15 9.44
N GLU A 89 4.67 -11.05 10.74
CA GLU A 89 3.59 -10.96 11.74
C GLU A 89 2.58 -9.84 11.44
N HIS A 90 2.92 -8.90 10.57
CA HIS A 90 2.08 -7.75 10.16
C HIS A 90 1.80 -7.72 8.66
N GLY A 91 2.24 -8.73 7.91
CA GLY A 91 2.06 -8.81 6.47
C GLY A 91 0.70 -9.39 6.12
N GLY A 92 0.04 -8.78 5.12
CA GLY A 92 -1.17 -9.32 4.51
C GLY A 92 -0.85 -10.01 3.18
N CYS A 93 -1.84 -10.66 2.60
CA CYS A 93 -1.75 -11.27 1.27
C CYS A 93 -2.84 -10.75 0.36
N GLY A 94 -2.46 -10.34 -0.84
CA GLY A 94 -3.38 -9.91 -1.89
C GLY A 94 -2.64 -9.53 -3.15
N ALA A 95 -3.35 -9.51 -4.27
CA ALA A 95 -2.83 -9.01 -5.54
C ALA A 95 -3.79 -8.01 -6.17
N VAL A 96 -3.24 -7.03 -6.86
CA VAL A 96 -4.00 -6.08 -7.68
C VAL A 96 -3.52 -6.21 -9.12
N ALA A 97 -4.46 -6.41 -10.03
CA ALA A 97 -4.22 -6.40 -11.46
C ALA A 97 -4.66 -5.05 -12.05
N VAL A 98 -3.79 -4.48 -12.88
CA VAL A 98 -4.04 -3.19 -13.55
C VAL A 98 -3.87 -3.37 -15.05
N LEU A 99 -4.89 -3.01 -15.80
CA LEU A 99 -4.78 -2.90 -17.25
C LEU A 99 -4.26 -1.50 -17.60
N VAL A 100 -3.16 -1.43 -18.34
CA VAL A 100 -2.54 -0.18 -18.78
C VAL A 100 -2.78 0.00 -20.28
N GLY A 101 -3.28 1.15 -20.67
CA GLY A 101 -3.59 1.44 -22.06
C GLY A 101 -3.84 2.94 -22.30
N ARG A 102 -4.16 3.29 -23.56
CA ARG A 102 -4.59 4.64 -23.91
C ARG A 102 -5.97 4.94 -23.36
N ASP A 103 -6.27 6.22 -23.21
CA ASP A 103 -7.60 6.74 -22.80
C ASP A 103 -8.09 6.18 -21.45
N ALA A 104 -7.14 5.87 -20.56
CA ALA A 104 -7.44 5.35 -19.24
C ALA A 104 -8.16 6.39 -18.37
N PRO A 105 -9.09 5.97 -17.48
CA PRO A 105 -9.78 6.86 -16.56
C PRO A 105 -8.85 7.38 -15.44
N ILE A 106 -7.73 6.72 -15.21
CA ILE A 106 -6.70 7.11 -14.23
C ILE A 106 -5.40 7.31 -15.00
N ARG A 107 -4.87 8.52 -14.97
CA ARG A 107 -3.69 8.91 -15.76
C ARG A 107 -2.55 9.36 -14.84
N LEU A 108 -1.32 9.04 -15.21
CA LEU A 108 -0.15 9.63 -14.56
C LEU A 108 0.01 11.08 -15.01
N VAL A 109 0.25 12.00 -14.08
CA VAL A 109 0.56 13.39 -14.40
C VAL A 109 2.03 13.50 -14.83
N PRO A 110 2.30 13.89 -16.09
CA PRO A 110 3.67 13.99 -16.58
C PRO A 110 4.48 15.06 -15.86
N GLY A 111 5.77 14.82 -15.64
CA GLY A 111 6.73 15.83 -15.18
C GLY A 111 6.78 16.08 -13.67
N VAL A 112 5.78 15.64 -12.91
CA VAL A 112 5.72 15.91 -11.44
C VAL A 112 6.29 14.77 -10.58
N ARG A 113 6.71 13.65 -11.18
CA ARG A 113 7.28 12.52 -10.44
C ARG A 113 8.64 12.87 -9.83
N THR A 114 8.83 12.48 -8.57
CA THR A 114 10.08 12.66 -7.81
C THR A 114 10.45 11.36 -7.11
N SER A 115 11.71 10.98 -7.16
CA SER A 115 12.23 9.78 -6.51
C SER A 115 13.38 10.13 -5.57
N TYR A 116 13.53 9.34 -4.51
CA TYR A 116 14.61 9.39 -3.55
C TYR A 116 15.16 7.98 -3.34
N ALA A 117 16.47 7.84 -3.22
CA ALA A 117 17.13 6.59 -2.92
C ALA A 117 18.31 6.82 -1.95
N GLU A 118 18.48 5.89 -1.02
CA GLU A 118 19.54 5.87 -0.02
C GLU A 118 19.90 4.42 0.29
N ASP A 119 21.15 4.12 0.59
CA ASP A 119 21.56 2.81 1.08
C ASP A 119 21.20 2.69 2.57
N ALA A 120 20.25 1.81 2.89
CA ALA A 120 19.72 1.62 4.23
C ALA A 120 19.45 0.13 4.54
N TYR A 121 19.74 -0.27 5.78
CA TYR A 121 19.47 -1.62 6.29
C TYR A 121 18.27 -1.60 7.25
N ASP A 122 17.18 -1.02 6.81
CA ASP A 122 15.95 -0.86 7.58
C ASP A 122 15.07 -2.11 7.56
N PHE A 123 15.03 -2.82 6.42
CA PHE A 123 14.29 -4.06 6.21
C PHE A 123 15.00 -4.87 5.11
N TYR A 124 15.54 -6.02 5.46
CA TYR A 124 16.36 -6.80 4.53
C TYR A 124 16.30 -8.31 4.83
N LYS A 125 16.69 -9.12 3.85
CA LYS A 125 16.77 -10.59 3.96
C LYS A 125 18.20 -11.06 3.86
N PRO A 126 18.87 -11.32 4.98
CA PRO A 126 20.27 -11.78 4.99
C PRO A 126 20.41 -13.24 4.53
N SER A 127 19.36 -14.05 4.66
CA SER A 127 19.34 -15.45 4.26
C SER A 127 18.27 -15.72 3.20
N MET A 128 18.67 -16.30 2.08
CA MET A 128 17.77 -16.70 1.00
C MET A 128 17.02 -18.01 1.31
N SER A 129 17.40 -18.73 2.34
CA SER A 129 16.72 -19.95 2.82
C SER A 129 15.57 -19.64 3.80
N SER A 130 15.44 -18.40 4.26
CA SER A 130 14.35 -17.94 5.13
C SER A 130 13.38 -17.06 4.36
N GLU A 131 12.08 -17.21 4.60
CA GLU A 131 11.05 -16.29 4.11
C GLU A 131 11.01 -14.99 4.93
N TYR A 132 11.53 -15.02 6.16
CA TYR A 132 11.42 -13.91 7.11
C TYR A 132 12.53 -12.88 6.93
N PRO A 133 12.18 -11.59 6.89
CA PRO A 133 13.14 -10.48 6.87
C PRO A 133 13.65 -10.17 8.27
N VAL A 134 14.76 -9.43 8.32
CA VAL A 134 15.21 -8.70 9.51
C VAL A 134 14.68 -7.27 9.39
N VAL A 135 14.06 -6.78 10.46
CA VAL A 135 13.45 -5.44 10.50
C VAL A 135 14.06 -4.63 11.64
N ASN A 136 14.61 -3.46 11.31
CA ASN A 136 14.91 -2.43 12.30
C ASN A 136 13.76 -1.42 12.31
N GLY A 137 12.74 -1.66 13.13
CA GLY A 137 11.47 -0.94 13.05
C GLY A 137 11.56 0.57 13.33
N LYS A 138 12.51 1.04 14.14
CA LYS A 138 12.72 2.47 14.40
C LYS A 138 13.38 3.16 13.21
N ASP A 139 14.45 2.57 12.70
CA ASP A 139 15.18 3.10 11.55
C ASP A 139 14.31 3.07 10.30
N SER A 140 13.50 2.01 10.13
CA SER A 140 12.56 1.92 9.02
C SER A 140 11.53 3.06 9.01
N GLN A 141 11.02 3.47 10.17
CA GLN A 141 10.12 4.63 10.26
C GLN A 141 10.81 5.93 9.88
N VAL A 142 12.03 6.16 10.37
CA VAL A 142 12.83 7.36 10.05
C VAL A 142 13.19 7.39 8.56
N CYS A 143 13.64 6.26 8.00
CA CYS A 143 13.94 6.11 6.58
C CYS A 143 12.71 6.42 5.71
N TYR A 144 11.54 5.89 6.10
CA TYR A 144 10.29 6.17 5.39
C TYR A 144 9.95 7.66 5.42
N MET A 145 10.02 8.32 6.59
CA MET A 145 9.70 9.75 6.73
C MET A 145 10.70 10.66 5.99
N ARG A 146 11.99 10.32 6.02
CA ARG A 146 13.04 11.03 5.27
C ARG A 146 12.81 10.96 3.77
N ALA A 147 12.51 9.77 3.27
CA ALA A 147 12.19 9.57 1.85
C ALA A 147 10.90 10.31 1.45
N LEU A 148 9.89 10.32 2.35
CA LEU A 148 8.64 11.04 2.13
C LEU A 148 8.88 12.55 2.01
N ASP A 149 9.67 13.14 2.93
CA ASP A 149 10.00 14.57 2.90
C ASP A 149 10.69 14.95 1.59
N SER A 150 11.72 14.20 1.19
CA SER A 150 12.48 14.45 -0.03
C SER A 150 11.59 14.37 -1.28
N CYS A 151 10.80 13.29 -1.38
CA CYS A 151 9.88 13.11 -2.50
C CYS A 151 8.82 14.20 -2.55
N TYR A 152 8.24 14.56 -1.39
CA TYR A 152 7.18 15.57 -1.32
C TYR A 152 7.66 16.96 -1.72
N ARG A 153 8.80 17.40 -1.20
CA ARG A 153 9.39 18.70 -1.58
C ARG A 153 9.61 18.80 -3.09
N GLY A 154 10.20 17.78 -3.68
CA GLY A 154 10.42 17.75 -5.13
C GLY A 154 9.11 17.66 -5.93
N PHE A 155 8.15 16.87 -5.48
CA PHE A 155 6.82 16.76 -6.09
C PHE A 155 6.09 18.11 -6.08
N LYS A 156 6.04 18.79 -4.94
CA LYS A 156 5.40 20.10 -4.81
C LYS A 156 6.06 21.15 -5.70
N ALA A 157 7.39 21.23 -5.68
CA ALA A 157 8.13 22.19 -6.52
C ALA A 157 7.82 21.99 -8.02
N ARG A 158 7.75 20.74 -8.48
CA ARG A 158 7.41 20.43 -9.88
C ARG A 158 5.95 20.68 -10.22
N SER A 159 5.03 20.33 -9.31
CA SER A 159 3.60 20.55 -9.48
C SER A 159 3.28 22.05 -9.57
N GLU A 160 3.80 22.82 -8.65
CA GLU A 160 3.62 24.26 -8.58
C GLU A 160 4.21 24.96 -9.81
N ALA A 161 5.41 24.56 -10.25
CA ALA A 161 6.00 25.08 -11.47
C ALA A 161 5.18 24.73 -12.73
N ALA A 162 4.64 23.52 -12.81
CA ALA A 162 3.79 23.09 -13.93
C ALA A 162 2.47 23.86 -13.99
N GLU A 163 1.95 24.33 -12.83
CA GLU A 163 0.74 25.14 -12.71
C GLU A 163 1.03 26.66 -12.75
N GLY A 164 2.29 27.06 -12.90
CA GLY A 164 2.71 28.48 -12.93
C GLY A 164 2.56 29.18 -11.58
N GLN A 165 2.54 28.44 -10.48
CA GLN A 165 2.45 28.99 -9.12
C GLN A 165 3.81 29.53 -8.69
N THR A 166 3.81 30.69 -8.04
CA THR A 166 5.03 31.36 -7.54
C THR A 166 5.18 31.26 -6.03
N ALA A 167 4.16 30.75 -5.33
CA ALA A 167 4.16 30.58 -3.89
C ALA A 167 3.82 29.12 -3.53
N PRO A 168 4.35 28.58 -2.41
CA PRO A 168 3.97 27.27 -1.91
C PRO A 168 2.47 27.15 -1.64
N SER A 169 1.89 26.05 -2.05
CA SER A 169 0.50 25.68 -1.76
C SER A 169 0.44 24.55 -0.75
N MET A 170 -0.64 24.46 0.01
CA MET A 170 -0.88 23.31 0.89
C MET A 170 -1.23 22.05 0.09
N LEU A 171 -0.98 20.89 0.68
CA LEU A 171 -1.42 19.59 0.12
C LEU A 171 -2.93 19.58 -0.10
N THR A 172 -3.68 20.05 0.90
CA THR A 172 -5.16 20.11 0.89
C THR A 172 -5.75 20.90 -0.26
N ASP A 173 -5.00 21.88 -0.78
CA ASP A 173 -5.42 22.73 -1.90
C ASP A 173 -5.01 22.16 -3.26
N SER A 174 -4.05 21.23 -3.25
CA SER A 174 -3.40 20.71 -4.47
C SER A 174 -4.00 19.40 -4.97
N VAL A 175 -4.50 18.55 -4.06
CA VAL A 175 -5.03 17.23 -4.39
C VAL A 175 -6.30 16.90 -3.62
N GLY A 176 -7.19 16.15 -4.25
CA GLY A 176 -8.42 15.64 -3.62
C GLY A 176 -8.24 14.29 -2.91
N SER A 177 -7.12 13.62 -3.10
CA SER A 177 -6.78 12.36 -2.43
C SER A 177 -5.30 12.15 -2.33
N MET A 178 -4.87 11.43 -1.27
CA MET A 178 -3.48 11.04 -1.06
C MET A 178 -3.40 9.55 -0.80
N LEU A 179 -2.52 8.87 -1.54
CA LEU A 179 -2.29 7.44 -1.47
C LEU A 179 -0.88 7.16 -0.99
N PHE A 180 -0.73 6.22 -0.05
CA PHE A 180 0.56 5.83 0.49
C PHE A 180 0.80 4.33 0.34
N HIS A 181 2.05 3.93 0.20
CA HIS A 181 2.46 2.61 0.64
C HIS A 181 2.13 2.44 2.12
N SER A 182 1.46 1.34 2.45
CA SER A 182 0.88 1.12 3.79
C SER A 182 1.48 -0.14 4.43
N PRO A 183 2.66 -0.04 5.08
CA PRO A 183 3.15 -1.14 5.91
C PRO A 183 2.18 -1.42 7.06
N TYR A 184 1.62 -0.35 7.63
CA TYR A 184 0.50 -0.36 8.59
C TYR A 184 -0.15 1.04 8.61
N ASN A 185 -1.44 1.11 8.96
CA ASN A 185 -2.22 2.33 8.75
C ASN A 185 -1.83 3.50 9.67
N LYS A 186 -1.28 3.23 10.86
CA LYS A 186 -0.78 4.30 11.73
C LYS A 186 0.37 5.09 11.08
N LEU A 187 1.24 4.42 10.31
CA LEU A 187 2.30 5.09 9.56
C LEU A 187 1.73 5.98 8.47
N VAL A 188 0.67 5.55 7.79
CA VAL A 188 -0.03 6.36 6.78
C VAL A 188 -0.58 7.65 7.39
N GLN A 189 -1.22 7.57 8.57
CA GLN A 189 -1.68 8.75 9.30
C GLN A 189 -0.53 9.69 9.68
N GLN A 190 0.58 9.13 10.17
CA GLN A 190 1.79 9.90 10.47
C GLN A 190 2.37 10.55 9.21
N SER A 191 2.36 9.84 8.09
CA SER A 191 2.84 10.34 6.80
C SER A 191 2.04 11.54 6.32
N LEU A 192 0.71 11.49 6.38
CA LEU A 192 -0.12 12.64 6.04
C LEU A 192 0.22 13.85 6.92
N ARG A 193 0.31 13.65 8.25
CA ARG A 193 0.68 14.71 9.18
C ARG A 193 2.07 15.27 8.88
N ARG A 194 3.01 14.42 8.47
CA ARG A 194 4.34 14.84 8.04
C ARG A 194 4.29 15.71 6.78
N LEU A 195 3.40 15.46 5.85
CA LEU A 195 3.22 16.32 4.68
C LEU A 195 2.67 17.70 5.08
N LEU A 196 1.72 17.78 6.01
CA LEU A 196 1.22 19.05 6.56
C LEU A 196 2.34 19.83 7.27
N PHE A 197 3.23 19.12 7.99
CA PHE A 197 4.42 19.74 8.57
C PHE A 197 5.37 20.30 7.50
N ASN A 198 5.60 19.57 6.43
CA ASN A 198 6.41 20.04 5.29
C ASN A 198 5.79 21.30 4.66
N ASP A 199 4.46 21.39 4.58
CA ASP A 199 3.80 22.61 4.08
C ASP A 199 4.10 23.81 4.99
N ALA A 200 4.11 23.64 6.32
CA ALA A 200 4.50 24.68 7.25
C ALA A 200 5.96 25.12 7.04
N VAL A 201 6.88 24.17 6.95
CA VAL A 201 8.31 24.47 6.72
C VAL A 201 8.51 25.21 5.39
N ARG A 202 7.87 24.75 4.31
CA ARG A 202 7.97 25.36 2.97
C ARG A 202 7.40 26.79 2.94
N ALA A 203 6.30 27.05 3.65
CA ALA A 203 5.73 28.39 3.76
C ALA A 203 6.73 29.36 4.43
N ILE A 204 7.37 28.93 5.53
CA ILE A 204 8.37 29.73 6.25
C ILE A 204 9.62 29.95 5.38
N GLU A 205 10.14 28.89 4.73
CA GLU A 205 11.29 29.00 3.79
C GLU A 205 11.04 30.02 2.68
N ALA A 206 9.79 30.12 2.21
CA ALA A 206 9.39 31.08 1.18
C ALA A 206 9.03 32.47 1.70
N GLY A 207 9.16 32.72 3.01
CA GLY A 207 8.76 33.99 3.65
C GLY A 207 7.25 34.28 3.55
N GLN A 208 6.44 33.23 3.42
CA GLN A 208 4.98 33.35 3.36
C GLN A 208 4.36 33.29 4.76
N PRO A 209 3.20 33.93 4.98
CA PRO A 209 2.47 33.78 6.23
C PRO A 209 2.05 32.33 6.41
N LEU A 210 2.25 31.81 7.63
CA LEU A 210 1.81 30.46 7.96
C LEU A 210 0.27 30.41 8.01
N PRO A 211 -0.38 29.45 7.34
CA PRO A 211 -1.81 29.24 7.49
C PRO A 211 -2.22 29.02 8.95
N GLU A 212 -3.32 29.61 9.41
CA GLU A 212 -3.80 29.53 10.80
C GLU A 212 -3.86 28.08 11.33
N ALA A 213 -4.29 27.14 10.50
CA ALA A 213 -4.37 25.73 10.85
C ALA A 213 -2.99 25.12 11.19
N LEU A 214 -1.88 25.70 10.69
CA LEU A 214 -0.51 25.22 10.91
C LEU A 214 0.22 25.97 12.05
N GLU A 215 -0.40 27.00 12.65
CA GLU A 215 0.18 27.75 13.77
C GLU A 215 0.65 26.83 14.94
N PRO A 216 -0.06 25.75 15.28
CA PRO A 216 0.39 24.88 16.38
C PRO A 216 1.76 24.22 16.18
N VAL A 217 2.32 24.24 14.97
CA VAL A 217 3.62 23.63 14.65
C VAL A 217 4.69 24.64 14.22
N ARG A 218 4.41 25.96 14.38
CA ARG A 218 5.30 27.05 13.95
C ARG A 218 6.73 26.90 14.45
N GLU A 219 6.94 26.73 15.75
CA GLU A 219 8.29 26.70 16.36
C GLU A 219 9.16 25.58 15.76
N TRP A 220 8.59 24.38 15.57
CA TRP A 220 9.29 23.28 14.90
C TRP A 220 9.56 23.57 13.44
N ALA A 221 8.61 24.18 12.76
CA ALA A 221 8.76 24.51 11.34
C ALA A 221 9.82 25.59 11.13
N GLU A 222 9.89 26.62 11.97
CA GLU A 222 10.95 27.64 11.97
C GLU A 222 12.33 27.03 12.24
N ALA A 223 12.44 26.11 13.21
CA ALA A 223 13.68 25.38 13.48
C ALA A 223 14.14 24.53 12.29
N CYS A 224 13.21 23.96 11.53
CA CYS A 224 13.50 23.11 10.37
C CYS A 224 13.69 23.90 9.05
N ALA A 225 13.31 25.18 8.99
CA ALA A 225 13.45 26.01 7.80
C ALA A 225 14.79 26.78 7.72
N GLY A 226 15.59 26.80 8.78
CA GLY A 226 16.86 27.54 8.86
C GLY A 226 18.00 26.86 8.09
N GLN A 227 19.10 27.62 7.90
CA GLN A 227 20.31 27.11 7.21
C GLN A 227 21.00 25.95 7.99
N ASP A 228 20.88 25.91 9.31
CA ASP A 228 21.43 24.87 10.18
C ASP A 228 20.36 23.85 10.61
N SER A 229 19.35 23.65 9.78
CA SER A 229 18.15 22.86 10.10
C SER A 229 18.33 21.34 10.16
N ALA A 230 19.48 20.79 9.72
CA ALA A 230 19.68 19.34 9.60
C ALA A 230 19.45 18.59 10.92
N ALA A 231 19.95 19.11 12.04
CA ALA A 231 19.78 18.49 13.35
C ALA A 231 18.32 18.60 13.85
N ALA A 232 17.67 19.74 13.62
CA ALA A 232 16.25 19.93 13.97
C ALA A 232 15.34 19.03 13.13
N LEU A 233 15.63 18.91 11.85
CA LEU A 233 14.91 18.00 10.93
C LEU A 233 15.03 16.54 11.38
N GLU A 234 16.26 16.08 11.70
CA GLU A 234 16.47 14.70 12.18
C GLU A 234 15.74 14.46 13.50
N ALA A 235 15.81 15.39 14.47
CA ALA A 235 15.10 15.29 15.73
C ALA A 235 13.58 15.25 15.55
N SER A 236 13.04 15.94 14.54
CA SER A 236 11.60 16.04 14.28
C SER A 236 10.96 14.70 13.87
N TYR A 237 11.72 13.72 13.35
CA TYR A 237 11.19 12.42 12.97
C TYR A 237 10.69 11.59 14.15
N THR A 238 11.23 11.83 15.34
CA THR A 238 10.89 11.06 16.55
C THR A 238 10.28 11.92 17.65
N ASP A 239 10.00 13.21 17.39
CA ASP A 239 9.44 14.14 18.36
C ASP A 239 7.95 13.87 18.60
N ARG A 240 7.65 13.38 19.81
CA ARG A 240 6.26 13.07 20.23
C ARG A 240 5.41 14.33 20.44
N ALA A 241 6.03 15.44 20.82
CA ALA A 241 5.29 16.68 21.02
C ALA A 241 4.85 17.26 19.68
N LEU A 242 5.73 17.24 18.68
CA LEU A 242 5.39 17.57 17.30
C LEU A 242 4.29 16.65 16.74
N ASP A 243 4.39 15.33 16.92
CA ASP A 243 3.33 14.42 16.42
C ASP A 243 1.98 14.72 17.09
N LYS A 244 1.96 15.04 18.39
CA LYS A 244 0.72 15.43 19.09
C LYS A 244 0.15 16.76 18.56
N ALA A 245 0.99 17.74 18.26
CA ALA A 245 0.56 19.00 17.65
C ALA A 245 -0.01 18.77 16.25
N LEU A 246 0.66 17.96 15.45
CA LEU A 246 0.21 17.57 14.10
C LEU A 246 -1.10 16.79 14.10
N GLN A 247 -1.39 15.99 15.14
CA GLN A 247 -2.71 15.38 15.30
C GLN A 247 -3.83 16.41 15.50
N ALA A 248 -3.55 17.52 16.16
CA ALA A 248 -4.52 18.60 16.30
C ALA A 248 -4.73 19.33 14.97
N VAL A 249 -3.66 19.57 14.21
CA VAL A 249 -3.71 20.14 12.86
C VAL A 249 -4.55 19.26 11.93
N ASP A 250 -4.27 17.95 11.89
CA ASP A 250 -5.02 17.00 11.06
C ASP A 250 -6.52 17.02 11.40
N ARG A 251 -6.87 17.01 12.68
CA ARG A 251 -8.28 17.11 13.11
C ARG A 251 -8.94 18.42 12.68
N SER A 252 -8.25 19.55 12.80
CA SER A 252 -8.80 20.87 12.44
C SER A 252 -9.07 20.97 10.92
N LEU A 253 -8.21 20.37 10.11
CA LEU A 253 -8.34 20.33 8.65
C LEU A 253 -9.21 19.17 8.16
N SER A 254 -9.53 18.21 9.02
CA SER A 254 -10.13 16.92 8.61
C SER A 254 -9.36 16.23 7.47
N ALA A 255 -8.03 16.43 7.43
CA ALA A 255 -7.20 16.07 6.29
C ALA A 255 -7.15 14.54 6.07
N HIS A 256 -6.98 13.74 7.13
CA HIS A 256 -7.01 12.29 7.03
C HIS A 256 -8.37 11.79 6.52
N ALA A 257 -9.48 12.26 7.08
CA ALA A 257 -10.82 11.84 6.71
C ALA A 257 -11.16 12.17 5.25
N SER A 258 -10.66 13.31 4.75
CA SER A 258 -10.93 13.77 3.39
C SER A 258 -9.98 13.20 2.34
N LEU A 259 -8.68 13.16 2.63
CA LEU A 259 -7.67 12.83 1.61
C LEU A 259 -7.28 11.34 1.58
N VAL A 260 -7.27 10.66 2.74
CA VAL A 260 -6.62 9.35 2.89
C VAL A 260 -7.60 8.23 3.24
N ALA A 261 -8.47 8.44 4.22
CA ALA A 261 -9.37 7.41 4.73
C ALA A 261 -10.20 6.67 3.67
N PRO A 262 -10.66 7.32 2.55
CA PRO A 262 -11.37 6.60 1.51
C PRO A 262 -10.57 5.50 0.81
N GLY A 263 -9.25 5.56 0.83
CA GLY A 263 -8.37 4.53 0.26
C GLY A 263 -7.94 3.44 1.25
N GLU A 264 -7.99 3.70 2.57
CA GLU A 264 -7.37 2.83 3.58
C GLU A 264 -8.15 1.54 3.90
N THR A 265 -9.40 1.43 3.50
CA THR A 265 -10.26 0.29 3.88
C THR A 265 -9.62 -1.06 3.54
N VAL A 266 -8.95 -1.14 2.39
CA VAL A 266 -8.29 -2.38 1.94
C VAL A 266 -7.10 -2.70 2.84
N SER A 267 -6.19 -1.75 3.07
CA SER A 267 -5.00 -1.96 3.89
C SER A 267 -5.34 -2.25 5.35
N GLN A 268 -6.43 -1.68 5.91
CA GLN A 268 -6.91 -1.98 7.26
C GLN A 268 -7.39 -3.41 7.42
N ARG A 269 -7.96 -3.99 6.36
CA ARG A 269 -8.59 -5.32 6.40
C ARG A 269 -7.74 -6.43 5.79
N VAL A 270 -6.77 -6.11 4.97
CA VAL A 270 -5.91 -7.10 4.31
C VAL A 270 -4.54 -7.18 4.98
N GLY A 271 -4.04 -6.06 5.51
CA GLY A 271 -2.67 -5.91 5.99
C GLY A 271 -1.74 -5.38 4.90
N ASN A 272 -0.44 -5.41 5.15
CA ASN A 272 0.57 -4.98 4.18
C ASN A 272 0.62 -5.94 2.98
N THR A 273 0.23 -5.49 1.82
CA THR A 273 0.36 -6.22 0.55
C THR A 273 1.62 -5.80 -0.23
N TYR A 274 2.60 -5.24 0.46
CA TYR A 274 3.93 -4.85 -0.06
C TYR A 274 3.84 -4.03 -1.36
N THR A 275 4.38 -4.53 -2.46
CA THR A 275 4.33 -3.85 -3.77
C THR A 275 2.90 -3.57 -4.26
N GLY A 276 1.92 -4.33 -3.81
CA GLY A 276 0.50 -4.12 -4.11
C GLY A 276 -0.19 -3.04 -3.28
N ALA A 277 0.40 -2.62 -2.14
CA ALA A 277 -0.30 -1.82 -1.12
C ALA A 277 -0.86 -0.48 -1.67
N MET A 278 -0.04 0.29 -2.39
CA MET A 278 -0.48 1.56 -2.97
C MET A 278 -1.60 1.35 -4.03
N HIS A 279 -1.49 0.32 -4.87
CA HIS A 279 -2.49 -0.01 -5.88
C HIS A 279 -3.79 -0.53 -5.26
N ALA A 280 -3.71 -1.27 -4.14
CA ALA A 280 -4.87 -1.71 -3.38
C ALA A 280 -5.61 -0.52 -2.76
N ASN A 281 -4.88 0.46 -2.23
CA ASN A 281 -5.46 1.70 -1.72
C ASN A 281 -6.06 2.57 -2.83
N LEU A 282 -5.44 2.61 -4.02
CA LEU A 282 -6.03 3.27 -5.20
C LEU A 282 -7.34 2.60 -5.62
N LEU A 283 -7.37 1.28 -5.66
CA LEU A 283 -8.60 0.54 -5.97
C LEU A 283 -9.67 0.76 -4.90
N GLY A 284 -9.30 0.75 -3.62
CA GLY A 284 -10.19 1.09 -2.50
C GLY A 284 -10.76 2.50 -2.62
N LEU A 285 -9.94 3.49 -2.99
CA LEU A 285 -10.38 4.87 -3.26
C LEU A 285 -11.41 4.93 -4.39
N VAL A 286 -11.14 4.25 -5.51
CA VAL A 286 -12.08 4.21 -6.65
C VAL A 286 -13.38 3.51 -6.25
N CYS A 287 -13.31 2.40 -5.52
CA CYS A 287 -14.51 1.70 -5.05
C CYS A 287 -15.35 2.53 -4.06
N ASN A 288 -14.70 3.39 -3.25
CA ASN A 288 -15.40 4.27 -2.33
C ASN A 288 -16.02 5.51 -3.00
N ARG A 289 -15.31 6.13 -3.93
CA ARG A 289 -15.70 7.44 -4.49
C ARG A 289 -16.26 7.38 -5.91
N GLY A 290 -15.88 6.39 -6.72
CA GLY A 290 -16.37 6.18 -8.07
C GLY A 290 -16.35 7.47 -8.92
N ALA A 291 -17.51 7.84 -9.46
CA ALA A 291 -17.70 9.04 -10.28
C ALA A 291 -17.29 10.35 -9.60
N ASN A 292 -17.31 10.42 -8.25
CA ASN A 292 -16.93 11.63 -7.51
C ASN A 292 -15.43 11.97 -7.63
N LEU A 293 -14.63 11.06 -8.18
CA LEU A 293 -13.23 11.34 -8.49
C LEU A 293 -13.01 12.06 -9.82
N ARG A 294 -14.00 12.10 -10.72
CA ARG A 294 -13.85 12.69 -12.05
C ARG A 294 -13.36 14.14 -11.98
N GLY A 295 -12.30 14.43 -12.74
CA GLY A 295 -11.68 15.76 -12.79
C GLY A 295 -10.86 16.11 -11.54
N SER A 296 -10.76 15.23 -10.57
CA SER A 296 -9.91 15.44 -9.40
C SER A 296 -8.49 14.92 -9.63
N LYS A 297 -7.57 15.35 -8.75
CA LYS A 297 -6.17 14.88 -8.73
C LYS A 297 -5.90 14.13 -7.44
N ALA A 298 -4.98 13.18 -7.51
CA ALA A 298 -4.39 12.54 -6.33
C ALA A 298 -2.87 12.57 -6.40
N ALA A 299 -2.22 12.51 -5.24
CA ALA A 299 -0.80 12.18 -5.16
C ALA A 299 -0.64 10.79 -4.56
N ALA A 300 0.37 10.07 -5.03
CA ALA A 300 0.67 8.72 -4.57
C ALA A 300 2.15 8.62 -4.17
N PHE A 301 2.40 8.02 -3.01
CA PHE A 301 3.73 7.77 -2.49
C PHE A 301 3.96 6.27 -2.34
N SER A 302 4.98 5.77 -3.02
CA SER A 302 5.45 4.38 -2.95
C SER A 302 6.82 4.33 -2.30
N TYR A 303 7.03 3.35 -1.44
CA TYR A 303 8.28 3.16 -0.70
C TYR A 303 8.69 1.68 -0.73
N GLY A 304 9.97 1.44 -0.94
CA GLY A 304 10.60 0.15 -0.79
C GLY A 304 11.85 0.30 0.07
N SER A 305 11.99 -0.54 1.09
CA SER A 305 13.15 -0.56 1.97
C SER A 305 14.44 -0.90 1.24
N GLY A 306 15.56 -0.41 1.77
CA GLY A 306 16.85 -0.62 1.19
C GLY A 306 17.62 0.62 0.72
N LEU A 307 17.07 1.83 0.39
CA LEU A 307 15.67 2.15 0.13
C LEU A 307 15.53 2.86 -1.22
N ILE A 308 14.34 2.81 -1.80
CA ILE A 308 13.93 3.67 -2.91
C ILE A 308 12.46 4.07 -2.75
N ALA A 309 12.18 5.35 -2.94
CA ALA A 309 10.82 5.88 -2.85
C ALA A 309 10.49 6.75 -4.06
N THR A 310 9.21 6.86 -4.39
CA THR A 310 8.74 7.71 -5.47
C THR A 310 7.38 8.32 -5.12
N MET A 311 7.25 9.63 -5.33
CA MET A 311 5.96 10.33 -5.31
C MET A 311 5.61 10.79 -6.71
N PHE A 312 4.33 10.63 -7.09
CA PHE A 312 3.82 10.99 -8.41
C PHE A 312 2.36 11.43 -8.34
N GLY A 313 1.93 12.19 -9.34
CA GLY A 313 0.57 12.65 -9.48
C GLY A 313 -0.28 11.69 -10.31
N LEU A 314 -1.56 11.59 -9.94
CA LEU A 314 -2.62 10.93 -10.67
C LEU A 314 -3.70 11.94 -11.03
N ASP A 315 -4.26 11.82 -12.23
CA ASP A 315 -5.38 12.58 -12.72
C ASP A 315 -6.54 11.62 -13.02
N PHE A 316 -7.72 11.91 -12.47
CA PHE A 316 -8.93 11.15 -12.74
C PHE A 316 -9.71 11.84 -13.86
N ALA A 317 -9.68 11.26 -15.05
CA ALA A 317 -10.26 11.85 -16.24
C ALA A 317 -11.73 12.23 -16.06
N ALA A 318 -12.05 13.49 -16.37
CA ALA A 318 -13.43 13.98 -16.32
C ALA A 318 -14.28 13.38 -17.45
N ASP A 319 -13.65 13.07 -18.57
CA ASP A 319 -14.24 12.74 -19.86
C ASP A 319 -14.04 11.27 -20.29
N ALA A 320 -13.60 10.40 -19.39
CA ALA A 320 -13.43 8.98 -19.69
C ALA A 320 -14.76 8.34 -20.13
N THR A 321 -14.75 7.73 -21.31
CA THR A 321 -15.89 7.06 -21.93
C THR A 321 -15.51 5.65 -22.39
N GLY A 322 -16.50 4.85 -22.81
CA GLY A 322 -16.26 3.50 -23.29
C GLY A 322 -16.25 2.46 -22.15
N PRO A 323 -15.55 1.31 -22.33
CA PRO A 323 -15.62 0.19 -21.38
C PRO A 323 -14.77 0.41 -20.11
N PHE A 324 -13.90 1.43 -20.10
CA PHE A 324 -12.96 1.67 -19.00
C PHE A 324 -13.28 3.02 -18.34
N THR A 325 -14.16 3.01 -17.34
CA THR A 325 -14.53 4.18 -16.55
C THR A 325 -14.33 3.91 -15.05
N LEU A 326 -14.35 4.96 -14.22
CA LEU A 326 -14.26 4.82 -12.77
C LEU A 326 -15.45 4.02 -12.21
N GLU A 327 -16.63 4.26 -12.74
CA GLU A 327 -17.87 3.55 -12.38
C GLU A 327 -17.74 2.06 -12.72
N ARG A 328 -17.23 1.75 -13.91
CA ARG A 328 -17.03 0.35 -14.32
C ARG A 328 -16.03 -0.36 -13.43
N ILE A 329 -14.95 0.31 -12.98
CA ILE A 329 -14.01 -0.24 -11.99
C ILE A 329 -14.73 -0.50 -10.67
N GLN A 330 -15.51 0.45 -10.18
CA GLN A 330 -16.27 0.33 -8.93
C GLN A 330 -17.25 -0.85 -8.97
N GLU A 331 -18.01 -0.97 -10.06
CA GLU A 331 -18.99 -2.04 -10.25
C GLU A 331 -18.36 -3.44 -10.38
N THR A 332 -17.25 -3.52 -11.13
CA THR A 332 -16.66 -4.83 -11.46
C THR A 332 -15.71 -5.35 -10.41
N ALA A 333 -14.95 -4.50 -9.73
CA ALA A 333 -13.96 -4.95 -8.77
C ALA A 333 -14.59 -5.57 -7.51
N ASP A 334 -15.77 -5.06 -7.09
CA ASP A 334 -16.51 -5.52 -5.90
C ASP A 334 -15.60 -5.81 -4.69
N VAL A 335 -14.70 -4.85 -4.42
CA VAL A 335 -13.65 -5.00 -3.38
C VAL A 335 -14.26 -5.25 -2.02
N PHE A 336 -15.31 -4.51 -1.67
CA PHE A 336 -15.92 -4.61 -0.33
C PHE A 336 -16.69 -5.90 -0.17
N GLY A 337 -17.45 -6.34 -1.19
CA GLY A 337 -18.11 -7.64 -1.19
C GLY A 337 -17.10 -8.79 -1.06
N ALA A 338 -15.97 -8.71 -1.78
CA ALA A 338 -14.90 -9.71 -1.68
C ALA A 338 -14.27 -9.72 -0.27
N LEU A 339 -14.09 -8.57 0.37
CA LEU A 339 -13.56 -8.49 1.73
C LEU A 339 -14.57 -9.02 2.77
N ASP A 340 -15.85 -8.78 2.57
CA ASP A 340 -16.92 -9.22 3.49
C ASP A 340 -17.22 -10.72 3.36
N ALA A 341 -16.98 -11.31 2.20
CA ALA A 341 -17.17 -12.75 1.96
C ALA A 341 -16.08 -13.64 2.59
N ARG A 342 -15.01 -13.07 3.14
CA ARG A 342 -13.91 -13.83 3.76
C ARG A 342 -14.33 -14.44 5.09
N THR A 343 -13.71 -15.57 5.43
CA THR A 343 -13.95 -16.27 6.69
C THR A 343 -12.91 -15.88 7.74
N ARG A 344 -13.38 -15.41 8.91
CA ARG A 344 -12.53 -15.25 10.10
C ARG A 344 -12.15 -16.63 10.64
N VAL A 345 -10.87 -16.82 10.93
CA VAL A 345 -10.36 -18.05 11.51
C VAL A 345 -9.69 -17.81 12.86
N PRO A 346 -9.67 -18.80 13.77
CA PRO A 346 -8.94 -18.73 15.03
C PRO A 346 -7.41 -18.60 14.79
N CYS A 347 -6.69 -18.01 15.76
CA CYS A 347 -5.24 -17.84 15.69
C CYS A 347 -4.48 -19.18 15.60
N GLU A 348 -5.00 -20.24 16.24
CA GLU A 348 -4.42 -21.58 16.18
C GLU A 348 -4.43 -22.12 14.74
N GLN A 349 -5.52 -21.88 14.00
CA GLN A 349 -5.62 -22.28 12.60
C GLN A 349 -4.66 -21.46 11.74
N PHE A 350 -4.57 -20.15 11.96
CA PHE A 350 -3.59 -19.30 11.28
C PHE A 350 -2.17 -19.81 11.52
N THR A 351 -1.78 -20.06 12.78
CA THR A 351 -0.46 -20.58 13.12
C THR A 351 -0.19 -21.94 12.45
N SER A 352 -1.17 -22.86 12.47
CA SER A 352 -1.04 -24.15 11.80
C SER A 352 -0.82 -24.02 10.30
N ASP A 353 -1.54 -23.13 9.62
CA ASP A 353 -1.39 -22.88 8.20
C ASP A 353 0.00 -22.27 7.87
N MET A 354 0.49 -21.36 8.71
CA MET A 354 1.83 -20.79 8.53
C MET A 354 2.93 -21.83 8.68
N LEU A 355 2.82 -22.73 9.67
CA LEU A 355 3.76 -23.85 9.84
C LEU A 355 3.74 -24.82 8.65
N LEU A 356 2.56 -25.11 8.07
CA LEU A 356 2.46 -25.92 6.86
C LEU A 356 3.17 -25.26 5.68
N ARG A 357 3.02 -23.94 5.51
CA ARG A 357 3.71 -23.18 4.45
C ARG A 357 5.21 -23.18 4.64
N GLU A 358 5.69 -22.93 5.84
CA GLU A 358 7.10 -22.95 6.18
C GLU A 358 7.71 -24.34 5.90
N ALA A 359 7.00 -25.38 6.31
CA ALA A 359 7.42 -26.76 6.03
C ALA A 359 7.46 -27.12 4.54
N ALA A 360 6.64 -26.47 3.70
CA ALA A 360 6.61 -26.65 2.25
C ALA A 360 7.59 -25.76 1.49
N TYR A 361 8.19 -24.77 2.16
CA TYR A 361 9.07 -23.80 1.51
C TYR A 361 10.30 -24.44 0.89
N GLY A 362 10.51 -24.18 -0.41
CA GLY A 362 11.64 -24.70 -1.18
C GLY A 362 11.61 -26.22 -1.46
N ARG A 363 10.54 -26.92 -1.08
CA ARG A 363 10.39 -28.37 -1.34
C ARG A 363 9.91 -28.65 -2.76
N ASN A 364 10.29 -29.83 -3.24
CA ASN A 364 9.69 -30.48 -4.40
C ASN A 364 8.90 -31.73 -3.97
N SER A 365 8.25 -32.36 -4.90
CA SER A 365 7.54 -33.65 -4.71
C SER A 365 6.52 -33.58 -3.56
N PHE A 366 5.66 -32.54 -3.55
CA PHE A 366 4.61 -32.45 -2.55
C PHE A 366 3.25 -32.04 -3.15
N THR A 367 2.19 -32.44 -2.47
CA THR A 367 0.83 -32.03 -2.73
C THR A 367 0.34 -31.25 -1.49
N PRO A 368 -0.20 -30.04 -1.65
CA PRO A 368 -0.81 -29.29 -0.56
C PRO A 368 -1.92 -30.09 0.13
N VAL A 369 -2.04 -29.94 1.44
CA VAL A 369 -2.99 -30.73 2.26
C VAL A 369 -4.19 -29.94 2.74
N SER A 370 -4.12 -28.59 2.69
CA SER A 370 -5.26 -27.77 3.09
C SER A 370 -6.48 -28.01 2.19
N PRO A 371 -7.71 -27.90 2.71
CA PRO A 371 -8.94 -28.06 1.91
C PRO A 371 -9.04 -27.05 0.77
N ILE A 372 -9.48 -27.50 -0.41
CA ILE A 372 -9.67 -26.63 -1.59
C ILE A 372 -10.74 -25.57 -1.34
N GLU A 373 -11.71 -25.91 -0.48
CA GLU A 373 -12.83 -25.04 -0.08
C GLU A 373 -12.37 -23.75 0.64
N GLN A 374 -11.14 -23.69 1.10
CA GLN A 374 -10.54 -22.49 1.68
C GLN A 374 -10.14 -21.44 0.64
N VAL A 375 -9.94 -21.85 -0.59
CA VAL A 375 -9.67 -20.96 -1.73
C VAL A 375 -10.99 -20.38 -2.23
N PRO A 376 -11.11 -19.10 -2.54
CA PRO A 376 -12.34 -18.53 -3.10
C PRO A 376 -12.78 -19.19 -4.40
N PRO A 377 -14.11 -19.33 -4.67
CA PRO A 377 -14.61 -19.82 -5.95
C PRO A 377 -14.04 -19.02 -7.14
N GLY A 378 -13.73 -19.72 -8.23
CA GLY A 378 -13.13 -19.11 -9.42
C GLY A 378 -11.65 -18.77 -9.30
N ALA A 379 -11.03 -18.92 -8.14
CA ALA A 379 -9.61 -18.63 -7.95
C ALA A 379 -8.73 -19.85 -8.27
N PHE A 380 -7.47 -19.57 -8.64
CA PHE A 380 -6.46 -20.60 -8.87
C PHE A 380 -5.80 -21.04 -7.57
N TYR A 381 -5.48 -22.32 -7.49
CA TYR A 381 -4.75 -22.92 -6.37
C TYR A 381 -3.64 -23.84 -6.84
N LEU A 382 -2.64 -24.04 -5.98
CA LEU A 382 -1.56 -25.01 -6.20
C LEU A 382 -2.10 -26.40 -5.99
N GLU A 383 -2.01 -27.22 -7.02
CA GLU A 383 -2.43 -28.62 -7.01
C GLU A 383 -1.30 -29.53 -6.56
N SER A 384 -0.10 -29.34 -7.12
CA SER A 384 1.09 -30.14 -6.79
C SER A 384 2.39 -29.46 -7.20
N VAL A 385 3.49 -29.95 -6.63
CA VAL A 385 4.86 -29.63 -7.04
C VAL A 385 5.57 -30.96 -7.33
N ASP A 386 6.10 -31.15 -8.54
CA ASP A 386 6.78 -32.40 -8.93
C ASP A 386 8.25 -32.44 -8.46
N GLU A 387 8.96 -33.51 -8.80
CA GLU A 387 10.37 -33.74 -8.47
C GLU A 387 11.34 -32.70 -9.08
N THR A 388 10.93 -32.02 -10.13
CA THR A 388 11.67 -30.98 -10.83
C THR A 388 11.26 -29.57 -10.43
N TRP A 389 10.54 -29.42 -9.29
CA TRP A 389 9.95 -28.16 -8.79
C TRP A 389 8.91 -27.54 -9.73
N ARG A 390 8.42 -28.27 -10.75
CA ARG A 390 7.33 -27.79 -11.60
C ARG A 390 6.03 -27.74 -10.78
N ARG A 391 5.34 -26.61 -10.83
CA ARG A 391 4.08 -26.38 -10.14
C ARG A 391 2.91 -26.56 -11.09
N SER A 392 1.92 -27.32 -10.67
CA SER A 392 0.64 -27.46 -11.35
C SER A 392 -0.43 -26.66 -10.60
N TYR A 393 -1.26 -25.95 -11.35
CA TYR A 393 -2.33 -25.14 -10.80
C TYR A 393 -3.66 -25.58 -11.39
N ALA A 394 -4.70 -25.61 -10.56
CA ALA A 394 -6.07 -25.80 -10.97
C ALA A 394 -6.92 -24.61 -10.54
N ARG A 395 -8.10 -24.46 -11.10
CA ARG A 395 -9.05 -23.42 -10.76
C ARG A 395 -10.20 -24.03 -9.97
N ARG A 396 -10.55 -23.42 -8.84
CA ARG A 396 -11.71 -23.85 -8.06
C ARG A 396 -12.99 -23.49 -8.81
N ALA A 397 -13.88 -24.45 -8.96
CA ALA A 397 -15.21 -24.25 -9.53
C ALA A 397 -16.08 -23.31 -8.68
#